data_12056a46ee5f1319c4d033f547f725d0
#
_entry.id   12056a46ee5f1319c4d033f547f725d0
#
_cell.length_a   1.000
_cell.length_b   1.000
_cell.length_c   1.000
_cell.angle_alpha   90.00
_cell.angle_beta   90.00
_cell.angle_gamma   90.00
#
_symmetry.space_group_name_H-M   'P 1'
#
loop_
_entity.id
_entity.type
_entity.pdbx_description
1 polymer ?
#
loop_
_entity_poly.entity_id
_entity_poly.type
_entity_poly.pdbx_seq_one_letter_code
_entity_poly.pdbx_strand_id
1 'polypeptide(L)'
;MKRISFLAIFFVIASLGAIHAQQRTGFAYYDLDRLYDTIPSLFYDDTDYTPEGRLRWSGERYRAKVERAGAVIGRMAMPLAGVYGVENEEVVKDLIRASDLPYSYVHRTLNTLDGMDFA
;
A
#
# COMPACT_ATOMS: atom_id res chain seq x y z
N MET A 1 38.50 -10.80 42.79
CA MET A 1 38.36 -9.78 41.75
C MET A 1 37.87 -10.34 40.40
N LYS A 2 38.19 -11.55 40.01
CA LYS A 2 37.76 -12.13 38.70
C LYS A 2 36.25 -12.47 38.62
N ARG A 3 35.53 -12.63 39.73
CA ARG A 3 34.10 -12.99 39.74
C ARG A 3 33.16 -11.80 39.48
N ILE A 4 33.59 -10.58 39.77
CA ILE A 4 32.79 -9.34 39.55
C ILE A 4 32.75 -8.99 38.08
N SER A 5 33.81 -9.25 37.33
CA SER A 5 33.86 -8.96 35.89
C SER A 5 32.89 -9.82 35.07
N PHE A 6 32.63 -11.06 35.46
CA PHE A 6 31.67 -11.93 34.77
C PHE A 6 30.22 -11.47 34.95
N LEU A 7 29.90 -11.02 36.18
CA LEU A 7 28.55 -10.52 36.47
C LEU A 7 28.27 -9.18 35.71
N ALA A 8 29.26 -8.31 35.62
CA ALA A 8 29.14 -7.05 34.89
C ALA A 8 28.95 -7.27 33.37
N ILE A 9 29.67 -8.23 32.80
CA ILE A 9 29.52 -8.61 31.38
C ILE A 9 28.15 -9.21 31.11
N PHE A 10 27.63 -10.07 32.01
CA PHE A 10 26.31 -10.65 31.88
C PHE A 10 25.19 -9.57 31.90
N PHE A 11 25.34 -8.57 32.80
CA PHE A 11 24.38 -7.46 32.88
C PHE A 11 24.40 -6.56 31.61
N VAL A 12 25.56 -6.34 31.03
CA VAL A 12 25.69 -5.57 29.78
C VAL A 12 25.07 -6.32 28.60
N ILE A 13 25.26 -7.64 28.52
CA ILE A 13 24.65 -8.47 27.46
C ILE A 13 23.13 -8.56 27.63
N ALA A 14 22.63 -8.65 28.86
CA ALA A 14 21.19 -8.68 29.15
C ALA A 14 20.51 -7.33 28.82
N SER A 15 21.21 -6.21 28.97
CA SER A 15 20.67 -4.89 28.60
C SER A 15 20.64 -4.64 27.09
N LEU A 16 21.49 -5.31 26.32
CA LEU A 16 21.47 -5.24 24.85
C LEU A 16 20.32 -6.05 24.23
N GLY A 17 19.75 -7.01 24.94
CA GLY A 17 18.58 -7.78 24.50
C GLY A 17 17.24 -7.04 24.61
N ALA A 18 17.20 -5.85 25.21
CA ALA A 18 16.00 -5.08 25.44
C ALA A 18 15.81 -3.93 24.43
N ILE A 19 16.49 -3.95 23.30
CA ILE A 19 16.11 -3.11 22.17
C ILE A 19 14.85 -3.74 21.57
N HIS A 20 13.73 -3.50 22.21
CA HIS A 20 12.44 -3.70 21.56
C HIS A 20 12.41 -2.73 20.39
N ALA A 21 12.49 -3.27 19.18
CA ALA A 21 12.17 -2.51 17.99
C ALA A 21 10.80 -1.88 18.25
N GLN A 22 10.75 -0.55 18.38
CA GLN A 22 9.53 0.18 18.64
C GLN A 22 8.60 -0.13 17.46
N GLN A 23 7.59 -0.95 17.71
CA GLN A 23 6.64 -1.36 16.70
C GLN A 23 5.91 -0.07 16.28
N ARG A 24 6.18 0.40 15.07
CA ARG A 24 5.49 1.58 14.53
C ARG A 24 4.01 1.24 14.50
N THR A 25 3.24 1.88 15.36
CA THR A 25 1.78 1.85 15.33
C THR A 25 1.34 3.08 14.56
N GLY A 26 0.71 2.90 13.42
CA GLY A 26 0.29 4.01 12.60
C GLY A 26 -0.64 3.58 11.48
N PHE A 27 -1.23 4.56 10.87
CA PHE A 27 -2.14 4.44 9.74
C PHE A 27 -1.66 5.39 8.63
N ALA A 28 -1.58 4.90 7.40
CA ALA A 28 -1.36 5.71 6.22
C ALA A 28 -2.67 5.89 5.46
N TYR A 29 -2.86 7.06 4.88
CA TYR A 29 -3.95 7.33 3.94
C TYR A 29 -3.38 7.96 2.68
N TYR A 30 -3.84 7.51 1.53
CA TYR A 30 -3.41 8.03 0.25
C TYR A 30 -4.57 8.12 -0.75
N ASP A 31 -4.79 9.30 -1.30
CA ASP A 31 -5.74 9.55 -2.40
C ASP A 31 -5.02 9.30 -3.72
N LEU A 32 -5.54 8.37 -4.50
CA LEU A 32 -4.95 7.92 -5.76
C LEU A 32 -5.41 8.76 -6.96
N ASP A 33 -6.30 9.72 -6.73
CA ASP A 33 -6.85 10.55 -7.81
C ASP A 33 -7.32 9.69 -9.01
N ARG A 34 -8.30 8.84 -8.77
CA ARG A 34 -8.95 7.99 -9.79
C ARG A 34 -7.99 7.02 -10.49
N LEU A 35 -7.68 5.92 -9.82
CA LEU A 35 -6.93 4.84 -10.42
C LEU A 35 -7.88 3.80 -11.01
N TYR A 36 -8.26 4.01 -12.26
CA TYR A 36 -8.96 3.03 -13.09
C TYR A 36 -7.96 2.04 -13.70
N ASP A 37 -8.42 0.81 -13.94
CA ASP A 37 -7.69 -0.10 -14.83
C ASP A 37 -7.91 0.34 -16.31
N THR A 38 -7.73 -0.56 -17.26
CA THR A 38 -7.87 -0.25 -18.69
C THR A 38 -9.02 -1.02 -19.35
N ILE A 39 -9.84 -1.70 -18.54
CA ILE A 39 -10.92 -2.58 -18.99
C ILE A 39 -12.25 -1.87 -18.73
N PRO A 40 -13.08 -1.66 -19.77
CA PRO A 40 -14.38 -1.02 -19.58
C PRO A 40 -15.27 -1.74 -18.57
N SER A 41 -15.83 -0.98 -17.62
CA SER A 41 -16.78 -1.52 -16.65
C SER A 41 -18.15 -1.80 -17.31
N LEU A 42 -18.84 -2.79 -16.80
CA LEU A 42 -20.25 -3.06 -17.16
C LEU A 42 -21.24 -2.31 -16.26
N PHE A 43 -20.77 -1.62 -15.21
CA PHE A 43 -21.63 -1.07 -14.17
C PHE A 43 -21.66 0.45 -14.12
N TYR A 44 -20.65 1.12 -14.68
CA TYR A 44 -20.51 2.59 -14.73
C TYR A 44 -19.74 2.99 -15.98
N ASP A 45 -19.82 4.25 -16.35
CA ASP A 45 -19.11 4.79 -17.51
C ASP A 45 -17.68 5.23 -17.12
N ASP A 46 -16.72 4.42 -17.52
CA ASP A 46 -15.28 4.66 -17.40
C ASP A 46 -14.57 4.69 -18.77
N THR A 47 -15.33 4.85 -19.84
CA THR A 47 -14.82 4.78 -21.23
C THR A 47 -13.68 5.76 -21.51
N ASP A 48 -13.62 6.88 -20.81
CA ASP A 48 -12.50 7.83 -20.88
C ASP A 48 -11.16 7.22 -20.44
N TYR A 49 -11.22 6.21 -19.55
CA TYR A 49 -10.07 5.52 -18.96
C TYR A 49 -9.74 4.21 -19.67
N THR A 50 -9.96 4.13 -20.94
CA THR A 50 -9.56 3.02 -21.80
C THR A 50 -8.48 3.45 -22.80
N PRO A 51 -7.76 2.52 -23.44
CA PRO A 51 -6.75 2.85 -24.45
C PRO A 51 -7.31 3.67 -25.64
N GLU A 52 -8.57 3.41 -26.00
CA GLU A 52 -9.30 4.09 -27.08
C GLU A 52 -10.08 5.31 -26.59
N GLY A 53 -10.20 5.47 -25.27
CA GLY A 53 -10.95 6.55 -24.64
C GLY A 53 -10.29 7.92 -24.78
N ARG A 54 -11.01 8.95 -24.36
CA ARG A 54 -10.58 10.36 -24.47
C ARG A 54 -9.23 10.61 -23.80
N LEU A 55 -8.95 9.94 -22.67
CA LEU A 55 -7.70 10.09 -21.94
C LEU A 55 -6.57 9.19 -22.46
N ARG A 56 -6.87 8.31 -23.42
CA ARG A 56 -5.92 7.31 -23.96
C ARG A 56 -5.18 6.60 -22.83
N TRP A 57 -5.97 6.02 -21.92
CA TRP A 57 -5.47 5.37 -20.72
C TRP A 57 -4.91 4.00 -21.04
N SER A 58 -3.66 3.96 -21.53
CA SER A 58 -3.00 2.72 -21.92
C SER A 58 -2.51 1.92 -20.72
N GLY A 59 -2.28 0.61 -20.92
CA GLY A 59 -1.69 -0.26 -19.92
C GLY A 59 -0.31 0.23 -19.42
N GLU A 60 0.46 0.93 -20.25
CA GLU A 60 1.73 1.53 -19.84
C GLU A 60 1.50 2.68 -18.84
N ARG A 61 0.54 3.57 -19.12
CA ARG A 61 0.17 4.67 -18.24
C ARG A 61 -0.40 4.16 -16.92
N TYR A 62 -1.24 3.13 -16.99
CA TYR A 62 -1.77 2.46 -15.80
C TYR A 62 -0.64 1.91 -14.93
N ARG A 63 0.24 1.08 -15.48
CA ARG A 63 1.38 0.52 -14.75
C ARG A 63 2.26 1.60 -14.15
N ALA A 64 2.59 2.63 -14.89
CA ALA A 64 3.41 3.74 -14.39
C ALA A 64 2.74 4.47 -13.22
N LYS A 65 1.42 4.61 -13.20
CA LYS A 65 0.69 5.21 -12.08
C LYS A 65 0.67 4.27 -10.88
N VAL A 66 0.43 2.99 -11.08
CA VAL A 66 0.47 1.95 -10.03
C VAL A 66 1.86 1.90 -9.37
N GLU A 67 2.93 1.88 -10.15
CA GLU A 67 4.30 1.85 -9.64
C GLU A 67 4.63 3.08 -8.78
N ARG A 68 4.26 4.27 -9.26
CA ARG A 68 4.47 5.51 -8.48
C ARG A 68 3.67 5.52 -7.18
N ALA A 69 2.40 5.15 -7.23
CA ALA A 69 1.54 5.09 -6.05
C ALA A 69 2.02 4.01 -5.07
N GLY A 70 2.35 2.83 -5.56
CA GLY A 70 2.92 1.74 -4.76
C GLY A 70 4.22 2.14 -4.08
N ALA A 71 5.11 2.85 -4.78
CA ALA A 71 6.34 3.37 -4.18
C ALA A 71 6.08 4.39 -3.06
N VAL A 72 5.03 5.21 -3.15
CA VAL A 72 4.63 6.12 -2.07
C VAL A 72 4.15 5.32 -0.86
N ILE A 73 3.24 4.37 -1.07
CA ILE A 73 2.71 3.48 -0.02
C ILE A 73 3.86 2.70 0.65
N GLY A 74 4.78 2.17 -0.15
CA GLY A 74 5.97 1.45 0.33
C GLY A 74 6.86 2.31 1.23
N ARG A 75 7.05 3.59 0.90
CA ARG A 75 7.82 4.53 1.73
C ARG A 75 7.10 4.92 3.02
N MET A 76 5.77 4.97 3.04
CA MET A 76 5.01 5.20 4.27
C MET A 76 5.22 4.05 5.26
N ALA A 77 5.33 2.82 4.78
CA ALA A 77 5.67 1.61 5.54
C ALA A 77 4.84 1.45 6.84
N MET A 78 3.53 1.74 6.77
CA MET A 78 2.62 1.63 7.90
C MET A 78 1.97 0.24 7.93
N PRO A 79 1.65 -0.29 9.13
CA PRO A 79 1.02 -1.60 9.26
C PRO A 79 -0.41 -1.62 8.71
N LEU A 80 -1.05 -0.47 8.62
CA LEU A 80 -2.36 -0.28 8.02
C LEU A 80 -2.31 0.88 7.02
N ALA A 81 -2.84 0.66 5.82
CA ALA A 81 -2.98 1.69 4.80
C ALA A 81 -4.40 1.71 4.26
N GLY A 82 -4.97 2.89 4.17
CA GLY A 82 -6.21 3.15 3.45
C GLY A 82 -5.94 3.93 2.18
N VAL A 83 -6.61 3.59 1.11
CA VAL A 83 -6.54 4.30 -0.17
C VAL A 83 -7.93 4.67 -0.64
N TYR A 84 -8.03 5.82 -1.31
CA TYR A 84 -9.25 6.26 -2.00
C TYR A 84 -8.99 6.40 -3.49
N GLY A 85 -10.01 6.19 -4.28
CA GLY A 85 -9.94 6.37 -5.72
C GLY A 85 -9.38 5.17 -6.45
N VAL A 86 -9.66 3.96 -5.95
CA VAL A 86 -9.42 2.69 -6.64
C VAL A 86 -10.69 2.20 -7.29
N GLU A 87 -10.58 1.63 -8.47
CA GLU A 87 -11.74 1.14 -9.21
C GLU A 87 -12.21 -0.24 -8.72
N ASN A 88 -11.29 -1.16 -8.50
CA ASN A 88 -11.63 -2.55 -8.21
C ASN A 88 -10.53 -3.25 -7.40
N GLU A 89 -10.83 -4.49 -7.00
CA GLU A 89 -9.92 -5.30 -6.18
C GLU A 89 -8.60 -5.62 -6.89
N GLU A 90 -8.60 -5.82 -8.20
CA GLU A 90 -7.36 -6.13 -8.94
C GLU A 90 -6.42 -4.93 -8.94
N VAL A 91 -6.95 -3.72 -9.05
CA VAL A 91 -6.17 -2.47 -8.90
C VAL A 91 -5.54 -2.38 -7.52
N VAL A 92 -6.26 -2.75 -6.45
CA VAL A 92 -5.70 -2.79 -5.09
C VAL A 92 -4.59 -3.83 -4.98
N LYS A 93 -4.77 -5.02 -5.56
CA LYS A 93 -3.73 -6.05 -5.59
C LYS A 93 -2.49 -5.61 -6.35
N ASP A 94 -2.65 -4.87 -7.45
CA ASP A 94 -1.54 -4.27 -8.19
C ASP A 94 -0.77 -3.26 -7.33
N LEU A 95 -1.47 -2.42 -6.59
CA LEU A 95 -0.86 -1.48 -5.64
C LEU A 95 -0.09 -2.18 -4.53
N ILE A 96 -0.66 -3.25 -3.96
CA ILE A 96 0.02 -4.05 -2.93
C ILE A 96 1.32 -4.62 -3.50
N ARG A 97 1.30 -5.23 -4.68
CA ARG A 97 2.50 -5.73 -5.34
C ARG A 97 3.54 -4.63 -5.58
N ALA A 98 3.10 -3.47 -6.05
CA ALA A 98 3.98 -2.34 -6.32
C ALA A 98 4.55 -1.67 -5.06
N SER A 99 3.88 -1.82 -3.90
CA SER A 99 4.36 -1.28 -2.63
C SER A 99 5.48 -2.09 -2.00
N ASP A 100 5.63 -3.36 -2.39
CA ASP A 100 6.55 -4.34 -1.79
C ASP A 100 6.33 -4.54 -0.27
N LEU A 101 5.09 -4.33 0.21
CA LEU A 101 4.70 -4.52 1.60
C LEU A 101 3.82 -5.76 1.77
N PRO A 102 3.92 -6.48 2.89
CA PRO A 102 3.23 -7.74 3.11
C PRO A 102 1.77 -7.56 3.55
N TYR A 103 1.01 -6.72 2.84
CA TYR A 103 -0.43 -6.62 3.09
C TYR A 103 -1.13 -7.91 2.64
N SER A 104 -1.89 -8.51 3.53
CA SER A 104 -2.55 -9.81 3.30
C SER A 104 -4.06 -9.73 3.18
N TYR A 105 -4.67 -8.60 3.50
CA TYR A 105 -6.11 -8.41 3.48
C TYR A 105 -6.49 -7.17 2.70
N VAL A 106 -7.53 -7.32 1.89
CA VAL A 106 -8.11 -6.23 1.12
C VAL A 106 -9.59 -6.14 1.46
N HIS A 107 -10.00 -4.99 1.93
CA HIS A 107 -11.39 -4.61 2.05
C HIS A 107 -11.65 -3.41 1.14
N ARG A 108 -12.78 -3.42 0.47
CA ARG A 108 -13.17 -2.40 -0.48
C ARG A 108 -14.64 -2.03 -0.28
N THR A 109 -14.96 -0.75 -0.34
CA THR A 109 -16.35 -0.31 -0.50
C THR A 109 -16.87 -0.70 -1.90
N LEU A 110 -18.12 -0.49 -2.16
CA LEU A 110 -18.71 -0.71 -3.48
C LEU A 110 -19.46 0.56 -3.90
N ASN A 111 -18.83 1.35 -4.78
CA ASN A 111 -19.44 2.53 -5.36
C ASN A 111 -19.79 2.26 -6.84
N THR A 112 -21.07 2.35 -7.16
CA THR A 112 -21.60 2.07 -8.49
C THR A 112 -21.87 3.33 -9.33
N LEU A 113 -21.58 4.52 -8.80
CA LEU A 113 -21.81 5.78 -9.53
C LEU A 113 -20.66 6.05 -10.51
N ASP A 114 -19.43 6.01 -10.02
CA ASP A 114 -18.24 6.27 -10.80
C ASP A 114 -17.15 5.22 -10.62
N GLY A 115 -17.44 4.18 -9.84
CA GLY A 115 -16.51 3.07 -9.57
C GLY A 115 -15.36 3.41 -8.64
N MET A 116 -15.33 4.60 -8.02
CA MET A 116 -14.23 4.99 -7.13
C MET A 116 -14.49 4.58 -5.70
N ASP A 117 -13.71 3.65 -5.21
CA ASP A 117 -13.85 3.01 -3.90
C ASP A 117 -12.76 3.43 -2.91
N PHE A 118 -13.06 3.16 -1.63
CA PHE A 118 -12.06 3.04 -0.57
C PHE A 118 -11.59 1.60 -0.43
N ALA A 119 -10.32 1.40 -0.19
CA ALA A 119 -9.73 0.12 0.15
C ALA A 119 -8.71 0.25 1.30
#